data_0e79b0d62d501a6af8814ae75db15d08
#
_entry.id   0e79b0d62d501a6af8814ae75db15d08
#
_cell.length_a   1.000
_cell.length_b   1.000
_cell.length_c   1.000
_cell.angle_alpha   90.00
_cell.angle_beta   90.00
_cell.angle_gamma   90.00
#
_symmetry.space_group_name_H-M   'P 1'
#
loop_
_entity.id
_entity.type
_entity.pdbx_description
1 polymer ?
#
loop_
_entity_poly.entity_id
_entity_poly.type
_entity_poly.pdbx_seq_one_letter_code
_entity_poly.pdbx_strand_id
1 'polypeptide(L)'
;MMDKLNIVQKTVMALILATMVLLVAVPLLAFTTVAFSNSVEMTEFPKRLIPKRTVTVKVAPTSEGEFEIFYDSGEGYESIITTMRASKLEAHFTRQYAVTVPGEELVEDFKQTLTNGPMEFTYKKDLFYNFKTFFSIVPNAAAALKNSIIVSLYTILISLGIGSLAGFAMARFQFKFKEQINVSLLIVRMFPVVGISIPMAMLLIKFGLFDTRIGLALLYSVPNIALTAWITNSIFIGINKELEEASMIFGANSVQTFAKITLPLAFPALAASSMYSFLTAWNDTISALILTNKNQTLSLVVYKAIGTTSSGIQYAAAGSIVLILPALVFTFIIRKYIGQMWGGVEL
;
A
#
# COMPACT_ATOMS: atom_id res chain seq x y z
N MET A 1 23.27 5.56 24.52
CA MET A 1 23.24 7.03 24.32
C MET A 1 22.18 7.70 25.18
N MET A 2 21.03 7.09 25.44
CA MET A 2 19.95 7.66 26.27
C MET A 2 20.25 7.81 27.76
N ASP A 3 21.15 7.03 28.34
CA ASP A 3 21.46 7.09 29.78
C ASP A 3 22.23 8.34 30.24
N LYS A 4 22.81 9.11 29.31
CA LYS A 4 23.55 10.33 29.62
C LYS A 4 22.72 11.63 29.51
N LEU A 5 21.44 11.53 29.16
CA LEU A 5 20.57 12.69 28.98
C LEU A 5 19.95 13.14 30.30
N ASN A 6 19.93 14.47 30.55
CA ASN A 6 19.21 15.08 31.65
C ASN A 6 17.70 14.84 31.54
N ILE A 7 16.98 14.86 32.67
CA ILE A 7 15.52 14.63 32.71
C ILE A 7 14.79 15.52 31.71
N VAL A 8 15.15 16.82 31.64
CA VAL A 8 14.55 17.76 30.67
C VAL A 8 14.77 17.33 29.23
N GLN A 9 15.97 16.86 28.86
CA GLN A 9 16.28 16.36 27.52
C GLN A 9 15.50 15.09 27.18
N LYS A 10 15.36 14.17 28.15
CA LYS A 10 14.52 12.96 27.99
C LYS A 10 13.06 13.31 27.76
N THR A 11 12.53 14.28 28.52
CA THR A 11 11.14 14.75 28.39
C THR A 11 10.91 15.42 27.03
N VAL A 12 11.80 16.31 26.61
CA VAL A 12 11.71 16.98 25.29
C VAL A 12 11.77 15.96 24.16
N MET A 13 12.69 14.98 24.23
CA MET A 13 12.80 13.93 23.23
C MET A 13 11.55 13.04 23.19
N ALA A 14 10.99 12.69 24.35
CA ALA A 14 9.73 11.92 24.44
C ALA A 14 8.56 12.70 23.84
N LEU A 15 8.46 14.01 24.09
CA LEU A 15 7.44 14.86 23.48
C LEU A 15 7.57 14.94 21.97
N ILE A 16 8.79 15.10 21.45
CA ILE A 16 9.06 15.12 20.00
C ILE A 16 8.64 13.79 19.38
N LEU A 17 9.06 12.66 19.97
CA LEU A 17 8.69 11.32 19.48
C LEU A 17 7.18 11.10 19.54
N ALA A 18 6.52 11.48 20.65
CA ALA A 18 5.07 11.37 20.78
C ALA A 18 4.33 12.20 19.71
N THR A 19 4.79 13.43 19.47
CA THR A 19 4.23 14.31 18.44
C THR A 19 4.40 13.70 17.03
N MET A 20 5.58 13.15 16.71
CA MET A 20 5.83 12.48 15.43
C MET A 20 4.95 11.26 15.26
N VAL A 21 4.81 10.43 16.31
CA VAL A 21 3.93 9.26 16.31
C VAL A 21 2.47 9.66 16.10
N LEU A 22 1.98 10.67 16.81
CA LEU A 22 0.61 11.17 16.67
C LEU A 22 0.35 11.74 15.26
N LEU A 23 1.29 12.49 14.71
CA LEU A 23 1.17 13.08 13.37
C LEU A 23 1.02 12.02 12.27
N VAL A 24 1.62 10.85 12.46
CA VAL A 24 1.49 9.70 11.53
C VAL A 24 0.29 8.83 11.89
N ALA A 25 0.07 8.55 13.17
CA ALA A 25 -0.97 7.61 13.62
C ALA A 25 -2.38 8.17 13.40
N VAL A 26 -2.61 9.47 13.64
CA VAL A 26 -3.96 10.07 13.51
C VAL A 26 -4.53 9.96 12.09
N PRO A 27 -3.81 10.33 11.01
CA PRO A 27 -4.30 10.12 9.65
C PRO A 27 -4.53 8.64 9.31
N LEU A 28 -3.64 7.74 9.74
CA LEU A 28 -3.80 6.30 9.51
C LEU A 28 -5.04 5.74 10.22
N LEU A 29 -5.28 6.14 11.46
CA LEU A 29 -6.49 5.77 12.20
C LEU A 29 -7.74 6.33 11.53
N ALA A 30 -7.72 7.58 11.06
CA ALA A 30 -8.84 8.18 10.34
C ALA A 30 -9.15 7.40 9.05
N PHE A 31 -8.14 7.07 8.25
CA PHE A 31 -8.31 6.23 7.06
C PHE A 31 -8.85 4.84 7.39
N THR A 32 -8.32 4.23 8.45
CA THR A 32 -8.80 2.92 8.93
C THR A 32 -10.27 3.00 9.33
N THR A 33 -10.66 4.04 10.07
CA THR A 33 -12.07 4.26 10.45
C THR A 33 -12.96 4.36 9.22
N VAL A 34 -12.56 5.17 8.22
CA VAL A 34 -13.31 5.33 6.96
C VAL A 34 -13.46 3.99 6.21
N ALA A 35 -12.41 3.17 6.16
CA ALA A 35 -12.44 1.88 5.48
C ALA A 35 -13.43 0.89 6.11
N PHE A 36 -13.70 1.01 7.40
CA PHE A 36 -14.64 0.17 8.14
C PHE A 36 -15.99 0.86 8.42
N SER A 37 -16.20 2.10 7.99
CA SER A 37 -17.44 2.85 8.16
C SER A 37 -18.44 2.51 7.05
N ASN A 38 -19.74 2.55 7.38
CA ASN A 38 -20.80 2.52 6.38
C ASN A 38 -21.12 3.93 5.86
N SER A 39 -22.05 4.06 4.92
CA SER A 39 -22.38 5.35 4.31
C SER A 39 -22.98 6.35 5.30
N VAL A 40 -23.75 5.87 6.27
CA VAL A 40 -24.37 6.69 7.32
C VAL A 40 -23.32 7.18 8.31
N GLU A 41 -22.42 6.31 8.79
CA GLU A 41 -21.34 6.70 9.69
C GLU A 41 -20.39 7.74 9.07
N MET A 42 -20.37 7.88 7.74
CA MET A 42 -19.56 8.90 7.07
C MET A 42 -20.12 10.31 7.25
N THR A 43 -21.41 10.44 7.46
CA THR A 43 -22.10 11.73 7.71
C THR A 43 -22.22 12.08 9.20
N GLU A 44 -21.95 11.11 10.10
CA GLU A 44 -21.97 11.36 11.55
C GLU A 44 -20.91 12.41 11.98
N PHE A 45 -21.31 13.35 12.82
CA PHE A 45 -20.43 14.32 13.48
C PHE A 45 -20.70 14.35 15.00
N PRO A 46 -19.67 14.34 15.88
CA PRO A 46 -18.24 14.15 15.60
C PRO A 46 -17.92 12.73 15.14
N LYS A 47 -16.97 12.59 14.21
CA LYS A 47 -16.55 11.27 13.71
C LYS A 47 -16.01 10.39 14.82
N ARG A 48 -16.51 9.16 14.88
CA ARG A 48 -16.00 8.14 15.80
C ARG A 48 -14.68 7.57 15.30
N LEU A 49 -13.73 7.37 16.21
CA LEU A 49 -12.44 6.74 15.89
C LEU A 49 -12.55 5.20 15.75
N ILE A 50 -13.60 4.62 16.35
CA ILE A 50 -13.83 3.17 16.32
C ILE A 50 -15.15 2.91 15.60
N PRO A 51 -15.15 2.12 14.51
CA PRO A 51 -16.36 1.78 13.76
C PRO A 51 -17.35 1.00 14.63
N LYS A 52 -18.66 1.29 14.48
CA LYS A 52 -19.72 0.52 15.14
C LYS A 52 -19.73 -0.91 14.59
N ARG A 53 -20.01 -1.89 15.44
CA ARG A 53 -20.20 -3.30 15.06
C ARG A 53 -21.65 -3.63 14.74
N THR A 54 -22.55 -2.78 15.19
CA THR A 54 -24.00 -2.91 15.01
C THR A 54 -24.59 -1.61 14.52
N VAL A 55 -25.69 -1.69 13.84
CA VAL A 55 -26.50 -0.54 13.37
C VAL A 55 -27.87 -0.65 14.03
N THR A 56 -28.28 0.39 14.74
CA THR A 56 -29.62 0.49 15.32
C THR A 56 -30.42 1.48 14.48
N VAL A 57 -31.59 1.04 14.02
CA VAL A 57 -32.53 1.83 13.24
C VAL A 57 -33.88 1.82 13.97
N LYS A 58 -34.54 2.97 14.06
CA LYS A 58 -35.91 3.06 14.51
C LYS A 58 -36.82 3.06 13.28
N VAL A 59 -37.81 2.21 13.29
CA VAL A 59 -38.77 2.07 12.18
C VAL A 59 -40.15 2.43 12.66
N ALA A 60 -40.83 3.28 11.90
CA ALA A 60 -42.23 3.66 12.16
C ALA A 60 -43.07 3.37 10.91
N PRO A 61 -44.28 2.84 11.05
CA PRO A 61 -45.21 2.68 9.94
C PRO A 61 -45.79 4.02 9.52
N THR A 62 -45.95 4.25 8.23
CA THR A 62 -46.61 5.41 7.64
C THR A 62 -48.06 5.09 7.26
N SER A 63 -48.92 6.09 7.16
CA SER A 63 -50.32 5.93 6.80
C SER A 63 -50.61 5.29 5.44
N GLU A 64 -49.62 5.28 4.52
CA GLU A 64 -49.74 4.75 3.17
C GLU A 64 -49.19 3.31 3.03
N GLY A 65 -48.92 2.63 4.14
CA GLY A 65 -48.35 1.26 4.11
C GLY A 65 -46.86 1.22 3.76
N GLU A 66 -46.18 2.34 3.86
CA GLU A 66 -44.71 2.48 3.76
C GLU A 66 -44.12 2.57 5.18
N PHE A 67 -42.81 2.39 5.27
CA PHE A 67 -42.05 2.51 6.51
C PHE A 67 -41.13 3.71 6.45
N GLU A 68 -41.08 4.44 7.54
CA GLU A 68 -40.09 5.48 7.78
C GLU A 68 -38.98 4.92 8.66
N ILE A 69 -37.74 4.94 8.17
CA ILE A 69 -36.55 4.47 8.86
C ILE A 69 -35.82 5.69 9.41
N PHE A 70 -35.67 5.74 10.71
CA PHE A 70 -34.87 6.76 11.38
C PHE A 70 -33.55 6.20 11.83
N TYR A 71 -32.48 6.91 11.58
CA TYR A 71 -31.17 6.58 12.11
C TYR A 71 -30.58 7.79 12.84
N ASP A 72 -29.75 7.49 13.84
CA ASP A 72 -29.07 8.52 14.62
C ASP A 72 -27.83 8.99 13.87
N SER A 73 -27.87 10.21 13.33
CA SER A 73 -26.74 10.87 12.64
C SER A 73 -25.75 11.55 13.59
N GLY A 74 -26.04 11.57 14.90
CA GLY A 74 -25.27 12.32 15.90
C GLY A 74 -25.67 13.78 16.04
N GLU A 75 -26.36 14.35 15.06
CA GLU A 75 -26.96 15.70 15.09
C GLU A 75 -28.50 15.65 15.20
N GLY A 76 -29.07 14.46 15.13
CA GLY A 76 -30.51 14.21 15.17
C GLY A 76 -30.87 12.98 14.34
N TYR A 77 -32.18 12.67 14.32
CA TYR A 77 -32.71 11.59 13.52
C TYR A 77 -32.96 12.06 12.09
N GLU A 78 -32.32 11.46 11.14
CA GLU A 78 -32.68 11.56 9.72
C GLU A 78 -33.67 10.45 9.37
N SER A 79 -34.67 10.75 8.53
CA SER A 79 -35.65 9.78 8.10
C SER A 79 -35.60 9.49 6.61
N ILE A 80 -35.82 8.23 6.26
CA ILE A 80 -35.91 7.78 4.88
C ILE A 80 -37.20 6.95 4.75
N ILE A 81 -38.07 7.33 3.81
CA ILE A 81 -39.27 6.57 3.50
C ILE A 81 -38.93 5.44 2.53
N THR A 82 -39.36 4.23 2.85
CA THR A 82 -39.10 3.05 2.03
C THR A 82 -40.32 2.16 1.86
N THR A 83 -40.36 1.43 0.76
CA THR A 83 -41.42 0.48 0.45
C THR A 83 -41.12 -0.91 0.99
N MET A 84 -42.16 -1.71 1.30
CA MET A 84 -42.06 -3.09 1.82
C MET A 84 -41.49 -4.13 0.83
N ARG A 85 -40.83 -3.75 -0.25
CA ARG A 85 -40.24 -4.73 -1.17
C ARG A 85 -38.93 -5.28 -0.60
N ALA A 86 -38.92 -6.59 -0.27
CA ALA A 86 -37.79 -7.27 0.35
C ALA A 86 -36.45 -6.98 -0.37
N SER A 87 -36.41 -7.07 -1.69
CA SER A 87 -35.21 -6.81 -2.47
C SER A 87 -34.72 -5.36 -2.42
N LYS A 88 -35.62 -4.40 -2.26
CA LYS A 88 -35.25 -2.98 -2.10
C LYS A 88 -34.72 -2.69 -0.70
N LEU A 89 -35.35 -3.25 0.34
CA LEU A 89 -34.88 -3.15 1.71
C LEU A 89 -33.50 -3.77 1.88
N GLU A 90 -33.31 -4.99 1.39
CA GLU A 90 -32.01 -5.67 1.40
C GLU A 90 -30.93 -4.84 0.72
N ALA A 91 -31.20 -4.33 -0.49
CA ALA A 91 -30.27 -3.49 -1.22
C ALA A 91 -29.96 -2.17 -0.47
N HIS A 92 -30.96 -1.56 0.18
CA HIS A 92 -30.80 -0.34 0.96
C HIS A 92 -29.94 -0.60 2.20
N PHE A 93 -30.29 -1.64 3.01
CA PHE A 93 -29.55 -1.98 4.23
C PHE A 93 -28.10 -2.39 3.93
N THR A 94 -27.91 -3.15 2.87
CA THR A 94 -26.56 -3.55 2.44
C THR A 94 -25.72 -2.34 2.02
N ARG A 95 -26.26 -1.43 1.21
CA ARG A 95 -25.50 -0.28 0.68
C ARG A 95 -25.26 0.82 1.71
N GLN A 96 -26.30 1.17 2.50
CA GLN A 96 -26.23 2.31 3.41
C GLN A 96 -25.63 1.93 4.77
N TYR A 97 -25.98 0.76 5.28
CA TYR A 97 -25.62 0.34 6.63
C TYR A 97 -24.56 -0.79 6.68
N ALA A 98 -24.20 -1.35 5.54
CA ALA A 98 -23.33 -2.54 5.46
C ALA A 98 -23.90 -3.74 6.24
N VAL A 99 -25.21 -3.89 6.25
CA VAL A 99 -25.95 -4.98 6.91
C VAL A 99 -26.35 -6.00 5.86
N THR A 100 -25.97 -7.27 6.06
CA THR A 100 -26.23 -8.38 5.14
C THR A 100 -27.32 -9.31 5.71
N VAL A 101 -28.51 -8.74 5.94
CA VAL A 101 -29.71 -9.48 6.37
C VAL A 101 -30.61 -9.69 5.16
N PRO A 102 -31.20 -10.91 4.99
CA PRO A 102 -32.16 -11.18 3.92
C PRO A 102 -33.33 -10.19 3.95
N GLY A 103 -33.78 -9.73 2.79
CA GLY A 103 -34.85 -8.75 2.71
C GLY A 103 -36.18 -9.25 3.28
N GLU A 104 -36.42 -10.57 3.25
CA GLU A 104 -37.60 -11.19 3.86
C GLU A 104 -37.62 -11.04 5.38
N GLU A 105 -36.48 -11.22 6.04
CA GLU A 105 -36.32 -11.04 7.47
C GLU A 105 -36.55 -9.57 7.87
N LEU A 106 -35.98 -8.62 7.09
CA LEU A 106 -36.22 -7.19 7.29
C LEU A 106 -37.70 -6.82 7.16
N VAL A 107 -38.41 -7.41 6.19
CA VAL A 107 -39.86 -7.20 6.03
C VAL A 107 -40.64 -7.76 7.21
N GLU A 108 -40.26 -8.92 7.73
CA GLU A 108 -40.90 -9.54 8.87
C GLU A 108 -40.72 -8.69 10.14
N ASP A 109 -39.50 -8.23 10.39
CA ASP A 109 -39.21 -7.29 11.48
C ASP A 109 -40.07 -6.01 11.35
N PHE A 110 -40.13 -5.40 10.17
CA PHE A 110 -40.86 -4.16 9.95
C PHE A 110 -42.36 -4.35 10.08
N LYS A 111 -42.95 -5.49 9.72
CA LYS A 111 -44.34 -5.80 9.94
C LYS A 111 -44.74 -5.79 11.42
N GLN A 112 -43.82 -6.09 12.33
CA GLN A 112 -44.07 -6.02 13.76
C GLN A 112 -44.42 -4.59 14.22
N THR A 113 -43.91 -3.56 13.52
CA THR A 113 -44.20 -2.15 13.82
C THR A 113 -45.66 -1.77 13.51
N LEU A 114 -46.32 -2.49 12.58
CA LEU A 114 -47.74 -2.26 12.25
C LEU A 114 -48.67 -2.56 13.44
N THR A 115 -48.29 -3.53 14.28
CA THR A 115 -49.08 -3.95 15.43
C THR A 115 -48.64 -3.24 16.72
N ASN A 116 -47.32 -3.03 16.87
CA ASN A 116 -46.73 -2.54 18.14
C ASN A 116 -46.33 -1.07 18.09
N GLY A 117 -46.52 -0.37 16.96
CA GLY A 117 -46.04 1.00 16.75
C GLY A 117 -44.55 1.07 16.46
N PRO A 118 -43.94 2.27 16.53
CA PRO A 118 -42.52 2.46 16.21
C PRO A 118 -41.62 1.61 17.11
N MET A 119 -40.70 0.87 16.49
CA MET A 119 -39.74 -0.06 17.16
C MET A 119 -38.32 0.21 16.74
N GLU A 120 -37.38 -0.17 17.60
CA GLU A 120 -35.92 -0.14 17.29
C GLU A 120 -35.44 -1.54 17.02
N PHE A 121 -34.72 -1.67 15.89
CA PHE A 121 -34.08 -2.91 15.47
C PHE A 121 -32.56 -2.72 15.40
N THR A 122 -31.82 -3.70 15.90
CA THR A 122 -30.35 -3.68 15.91
C THR A 122 -29.81 -4.83 15.05
N TYR A 123 -29.12 -4.48 13.99
CA TYR A 123 -28.53 -5.44 13.05
C TYR A 123 -27.02 -5.48 13.17
N LYS A 124 -26.43 -6.64 12.92
CA LYS A 124 -24.97 -6.83 12.88
C LYS A 124 -24.43 -6.29 11.57
N LYS A 125 -23.41 -5.44 11.66
CA LYS A 125 -22.72 -4.85 10.51
C LYS A 125 -21.64 -5.77 10.00
N ASP A 126 -21.53 -5.94 8.69
CA ASP A 126 -20.36 -6.57 8.04
C ASP A 126 -19.21 -5.57 7.96
N LEU A 127 -18.25 -5.71 8.88
CA LEU A 127 -17.07 -4.82 8.96
C LEU A 127 -16.20 -4.89 7.68
N PHE A 128 -16.23 -6.01 6.96
CA PHE A 128 -15.45 -6.18 5.74
C PHE A 128 -16.21 -5.85 4.46
N TYR A 129 -17.41 -5.28 4.58
CA TYR A 129 -18.26 -4.92 3.45
C TYR A 129 -17.52 -4.07 2.41
N ASN A 130 -16.84 -2.99 2.82
CA ASN A 130 -16.14 -2.10 1.90
C ASN A 130 -14.98 -2.79 1.19
N PHE A 131 -14.31 -3.73 1.84
CA PHE A 131 -13.24 -4.53 1.23
C PHE A 131 -13.82 -5.49 0.18
N LYS A 132 -14.88 -6.21 0.49
CA LYS A 132 -15.57 -7.10 -0.47
C LYS A 132 -16.08 -6.30 -1.65
N THR A 133 -16.70 -5.17 -1.38
CA THR A 133 -17.25 -4.25 -2.38
C THR A 133 -16.14 -3.64 -3.26
N PHE A 134 -15.00 -3.26 -2.69
CA PHE A 134 -13.85 -2.80 -3.46
C PHE A 134 -13.43 -3.82 -4.52
N PHE A 135 -13.29 -5.09 -4.15
CA PHE A 135 -12.90 -6.13 -5.10
C PHE A 135 -14.01 -6.55 -6.09
N SER A 136 -15.28 -6.32 -5.77
CA SER A 136 -16.41 -6.68 -6.63
C SER A 136 -16.86 -5.56 -7.58
N ILE A 137 -16.86 -4.31 -7.12
CA ILE A 137 -17.37 -3.16 -7.88
C ILE A 137 -16.24 -2.43 -8.62
N VAL A 138 -15.04 -2.32 -8.01
CA VAL A 138 -13.92 -1.63 -8.67
C VAL A 138 -13.34 -2.54 -9.76
N PRO A 139 -13.45 -2.14 -11.04
CA PRO A 139 -13.02 -2.99 -12.14
C PRO A 139 -11.55 -3.39 -12.02
N ASN A 140 -11.27 -4.67 -12.18
CA ASN A 140 -9.92 -5.23 -12.19
C ASN A 140 -9.12 -5.11 -10.88
N ALA A 141 -9.73 -4.79 -9.72
CA ALA A 141 -8.99 -4.62 -8.46
C ALA A 141 -8.12 -5.84 -8.09
N ALA A 142 -8.64 -7.06 -8.21
CA ALA A 142 -7.89 -8.30 -7.95
C ALA A 142 -6.74 -8.51 -8.97
N ALA A 143 -7.00 -8.23 -10.25
CA ALA A 143 -5.97 -8.29 -11.29
C ALA A 143 -4.88 -7.22 -11.07
N ALA A 144 -5.27 -6.04 -10.63
CA ALA A 144 -4.36 -4.94 -10.30
C ALA A 144 -3.44 -5.27 -9.11
N LEU A 145 -3.97 -5.94 -8.08
CA LEU A 145 -3.15 -6.46 -6.97
C LEU A 145 -2.08 -7.43 -7.47
N LYS A 146 -2.49 -8.40 -8.30
CA LYS A 146 -1.57 -9.35 -8.94
C LYS A 146 -0.53 -8.63 -9.82
N ASN A 147 -0.95 -7.63 -10.59
CA ASN A 147 -0.05 -6.84 -11.42
C ASN A 147 0.99 -6.09 -10.57
N SER A 148 0.57 -5.43 -9.49
CA SER A 148 1.49 -4.73 -8.58
C SER A 148 2.53 -5.67 -7.99
N ILE A 149 2.15 -6.87 -7.55
CA ILE A 149 3.09 -7.87 -7.04
C ILE A 149 4.11 -8.26 -8.11
N ILE A 150 3.65 -8.58 -9.33
CA ILE A 150 4.52 -9.01 -10.43
C ILE A 150 5.46 -7.89 -10.88
N VAL A 151 4.94 -6.67 -11.03
CA VAL A 151 5.74 -5.50 -11.40
C VAL A 151 6.82 -5.21 -10.37
N SER A 152 6.46 -5.24 -9.07
CA SER A 152 7.43 -5.03 -8.00
C SER A 152 8.52 -6.10 -7.97
N LEU A 153 8.15 -7.38 -8.16
CA LEU A 153 9.12 -8.47 -8.25
C LEU A 153 10.06 -8.31 -9.45
N TYR A 154 9.55 -7.97 -10.63
CA TYR A 154 10.39 -7.71 -11.81
C TYR A 154 11.31 -6.52 -11.57
N THR A 155 10.82 -5.44 -10.97
CA THR A 155 11.63 -4.26 -10.64
C THR A 155 12.76 -4.64 -9.68
N ILE A 156 12.48 -5.42 -8.63
CA ILE A 156 13.50 -5.91 -7.69
C ILE A 156 14.54 -6.75 -8.43
N LEU A 157 14.12 -7.75 -9.20
CA LEU A 157 15.03 -8.66 -9.88
C LEU A 157 15.94 -7.93 -10.89
N ILE A 158 15.39 -7.02 -11.68
CA ILE A 158 16.15 -6.22 -12.65
C ILE A 158 17.12 -5.29 -11.92
N SER A 159 16.63 -4.56 -10.92
CA SER A 159 17.43 -3.57 -10.20
C SER A 159 18.57 -4.21 -9.41
N LEU A 160 18.30 -5.30 -8.70
CA LEU A 160 19.33 -6.01 -7.94
C LEU A 160 20.29 -6.75 -8.87
N GLY A 161 19.79 -7.42 -9.89
CA GLY A 161 20.64 -8.17 -10.85
C GLY A 161 21.64 -7.24 -11.53
N ILE A 162 21.15 -6.21 -12.21
CA ILE A 162 22.03 -5.29 -12.96
C ILE A 162 22.83 -4.39 -12.00
N GLY A 163 22.16 -3.85 -10.98
CA GLY A 163 22.78 -2.89 -10.05
C GLY A 163 23.88 -3.51 -9.22
N SER A 164 23.71 -4.76 -8.72
CA SER A 164 24.79 -5.42 -7.94
C SER A 164 26.02 -5.75 -8.79
N LEU A 165 25.82 -6.19 -10.03
CA LEU A 165 26.93 -6.42 -10.96
C LEU A 165 27.67 -5.12 -11.28
N ALA A 166 26.94 -4.04 -11.54
CA ALA A 166 27.52 -2.73 -11.78
C ALA A 166 28.29 -2.23 -10.54
N GLY A 167 27.71 -2.35 -9.35
CA GLY A 167 28.36 -1.97 -8.10
C GLY A 167 29.62 -2.80 -7.80
N PHE A 168 29.60 -4.11 -8.09
CA PHE A 168 30.77 -4.97 -7.99
C PHE A 168 31.88 -4.55 -8.94
N ALA A 169 31.54 -4.30 -10.21
CA ALA A 169 32.49 -3.81 -11.20
C ALA A 169 33.14 -2.49 -10.76
N MET A 170 32.34 -1.56 -10.22
CA MET A 170 32.83 -0.30 -9.70
C MET A 170 33.71 -0.48 -8.46
N ALA A 171 33.43 -1.45 -7.60
CA ALA A 171 34.23 -1.69 -6.39
C ALA A 171 35.60 -2.33 -6.70
N ARG A 172 35.64 -3.26 -7.68
CA ARG A 172 36.81 -4.12 -7.92
C ARG A 172 37.70 -3.68 -9.06
N PHE A 173 37.16 -3.06 -10.10
CA PHE A 173 37.94 -2.67 -11.26
C PHE A 173 38.30 -1.19 -11.26
N GLN A 174 39.47 -0.87 -11.80
CA GLN A 174 39.92 0.50 -12.09
C GLN A 174 39.73 0.75 -13.58
N PHE A 175 38.96 1.76 -13.93
CA PHE A 175 38.73 2.17 -15.31
C PHE A 175 38.56 3.69 -15.42
N LYS A 176 38.79 4.20 -16.62
CA LYS A 176 38.65 5.62 -16.92
C LYS A 176 37.22 6.08 -16.68
N PHE A 177 37.04 7.26 -16.09
CA PHE A 177 35.73 7.85 -15.74
C PHE A 177 34.93 7.15 -14.64
N LYS A 178 35.54 6.28 -13.83
CA LYS A 178 34.87 5.60 -12.72
C LYS A 178 34.14 6.57 -11.76
N GLU A 179 34.79 7.68 -11.36
CA GLU A 179 34.20 8.66 -10.48
C GLU A 179 33.03 9.41 -11.13
N GLN A 180 33.18 9.77 -12.40
CA GLN A 180 32.13 10.42 -13.18
C GLN A 180 30.89 9.52 -13.31
N ILE A 181 31.08 8.22 -13.54
CA ILE A 181 29.98 7.24 -13.57
C ILE A 181 29.34 7.16 -12.18
N ASN A 182 30.11 7.11 -11.11
CA ASN A 182 29.56 7.08 -9.74
C ASN A 182 28.69 8.29 -9.42
N VAL A 183 29.13 9.47 -9.81
CA VAL A 183 28.34 10.71 -9.69
C VAL A 183 27.11 10.67 -10.60
N SER A 184 27.26 10.18 -11.83
CA SER A 184 26.14 10.06 -12.77
C SER A 184 25.04 9.14 -12.26
N LEU A 185 25.36 8.05 -11.53
CA LEU A 185 24.36 7.18 -10.91
C LEU A 185 23.49 7.95 -9.89
N LEU A 186 24.11 8.84 -9.09
CA LEU A 186 23.38 9.69 -8.17
C LEU A 186 22.48 10.69 -8.91
N ILE A 187 22.96 11.28 -10.00
CA ILE A 187 22.18 12.21 -10.82
C ILE A 187 20.97 11.49 -11.43
N VAL A 188 21.15 10.32 -12.01
CA VAL A 188 20.05 9.50 -12.60
C VAL A 188 18.97 9.21 -11.57
N ARG A 189 19.35 8.91 -10.34
CA ARG A 189 18.41 8.67 -9.25
C ARG A 189 17.57 9.92 -8.89
N MET A 190 18.11 11.12 -9.09
CA MET A 190 17.40 12.38 -8.77
C MET A 190 16.30 12.70 -9.78
N PHE A 191 16.32 12.10 -10.96
CA PHE A 191 15.24 12.29 -11.93
C PHE A 191 13.94 11.68 -11.42
N PRO A 192 12.85 12.45 -11.37
CA PRO A 192 11.56 11.91 -10.98
C PRO A 192 11.09 10.88 -12.02
N VAL A 193 10.64 9.71 -11.54
CA VAL A 193 10.16 8.61 -12.41
C VAL A 193 9.09 9.09 -13.38
N VAL A 194 8.20 9.97 -12.91
CA VAL A 194 7.16 10.58 -13.74
C VAL A 194 7.75 11.38 -14.92
N GLY A 195 8.86 12.10 -14.71
CA GLY A 195 9.51 12.88 -15.74
C GLY A 195 10.07 12.03 -16.90
N ILE A 196 10.51 10.81 -16.60
CA ILE A 196 11.00 9.87 -17.61
C ILE A 196 9.90 8.96 -18.18
N SER A 197 8.68 9.01 -17.63
CA SER A 197 7.59 8.12 -18.04
C SER A 197 7.15 8.33 -19.50
N ILE A 198 7.06 9.58 -19.95
CA ILE A 198 6.63 9.89 -21.33
C ILE A 198 7.66 9.42 -22.37
N PRO A 199 8.95 9.81 -22.29
CA PRO A 199 9.94 9.27 -23.23
C PRO A 199 10.08 7.75 -23.14
N MET A 200 9.94 7.16 -21.94
CA MET A 200 9.95 5.71 -21.79
C MET A 200 8.72 5.07 -22.47
N ALA A 201 7.53 5.67 -22.37
CA ALA A 201 6.34 5.18 -23.06
C ALA A 201 6.58 5.08 -24.58
N MET A 202 7.21 6.12 -25.19
CA MET A 202 7.55 6.10 -26.62
C MET A 202 8.48 4.96 -26.98
N LEU A 203 9.50 4.68 -26.17
CA LEU A 203 10.39 3.56 -26.37
C LEU A 203 9.66 2.21 -26.21
N LEU A 204 8.84 2.07 -25.19
CA LEU A 204 8.09 0.84 -24.92
C LEU A 204 7.07 0.54 -26.03
N ILE A 205 6.45 1.56 -26.61
CA ILE A 205 5.59 1.39 -27.80
C ILE A 205 6.40 0.83 -28.96
N LYS A 206 7.58 1.39 -29.23
CA LYS A 206 8.44 0.95 -30.31
C LYS A 206 8.88 -0.51 -30.17
N PHE A 207 9.10 -0.95 -28.93
CA PHE A 207 9.51 -2.33 -28.63
C PHE A 207 8.33 -3.29 -28.34
N GLY A 208 7.08 -2.84 -28.47
CA GLY A 208 5.89 -3.66 -28.18
C GLY A 208 5.71 -4.01 -26.68
N LEU A 209 6.31 -3.24 -25.78
CA LEU A 209 6.29 -3.45 -24.34
C LEU A 209 5.37 -2.46 -23.60
N PHE A 210 4.69 -1.56 -24.33
CA PHE A 210 3.70 -0.65 -23.75
C PHE A 210 2.51 -1.46 -23.18
N ASP A 211 1.96 -1.01 -22.06
CA ASP A 211 0.87 -1.69 -21.33
C ASP A 211 1.22 -3.14 -20.93
N THR A 212 2.49 -3.40 -20.63
CA THR A 212 2.96 -4.69 -20.11
C THR A 212 3.57 -4.54 -18.72
N ARG A 213 3.50 -5.62 -17.92
CA ARG A 213 4.09 -5.64 -16.58
C ARG A 213 5.61 -5.45 -16.62
N ILE A 214 6.27 -6.03 -17.61
CA ILE A 214 7.72 -5.89 -17.79
C ILE A 214 8.10 -4.48 -18.25
N GLY A 215 7.32 -3.86 -19.14
CA GLY A 215 7.54 -2.48 -19.56
C GLY A 215 7.47 -1.50 -18.40
N LEU A 216 6.46 -1.64 -17.53
CA LEU A 216 6.34 -0.82 -16.32
C LEU A 216 7.49 -1.09 -15.34
N ALA A 217 7.88 -2.34 -15.15
CA ALA A 217 9.01 -2.70 -14.31
C ALA A 217 10.35 -2.14 -14.82
N LEU A 218 10.56 -2.11 -16.14
CA LEU A 218 11.74 -1.49 -16.75
C LEU A 218 11.82 0.00 -16.42
N LEU A 219 10.70 0.74 -16.52
CA LEU A 219 10.68 2.15 -16.12
C LEU A 219 11.12 2.32 -14.67
N TYR A 220 10.53 1.58 -13.75
CA TYR A 220 10.86 1.68 -12.33
C TYR A 220 12.28 1.23 -12.02
N SER A 221 12.85 0.33 -12.82
CA SER A 221 14.21 -0.18 -12.62
C SER A 221 15.28 0.87 -12.91
N VAL A 222 15.03 1.85 -13.77
CA VAL A 222 16.05 2.86 -14.15
C VAL A 222 16.68 3.55 -12.94
N PRO A 223 15.94 4.27 -12.08
CA PRO A 223 16.53 4.92 -10.90
C PRO A 223 16.99 3.90 -9.84
N ASN A 224 16.37 2.72 -9.77
CA ASN A 224 16.69 1.71 -8.79
C ASN A 224 17.95 0.92 -9.12
N ILE A 225 18.29 0.70 -10.40
CA ILE A 225 19.60 0.17 -10.82
C ILE A 225 20.71 1.10 -10.35
N ALA A 226 20.57 2.41 -10.59
CA ALA A 226 21.54 3.41 -10.18
C ALA A 226 21.76 3.42 -8.65
N LEU A 227 20.66 3.38 -7.88
CA LEU A 227 20.73 3.31 -6.43
C LEU A 227 21.39 2.04 -5.94
N THR A 228 20.99 0.88 -6.49
CA THR A 228 21.54 -0.41 -6.10
C THR A 228 23.04 -0.47 -6.40
N ALA A 229 23.46 0.00 -7.59
CA ALA A 229 24.87 0.05 -7.95
C ALA A 229 25.69 0.93 -6.98
N TRP A 230 25.15 2.08 -6.60
CA TRP A 230 25.82 2.98 -5.66
C TRP A 230 25.94 2.38 -4.25
N ILE A 231 24.85 1.81 -3.72
CA ILE A 231 24.85 1.17 -2.39
C ILE A 231 25.78 -0.04 -2.36
N THR A 232 25.66 -0.93 -3.36
CA THR A 232 26.46 -2.16 -3.41
C THR A 232 27.93 -1.87 -3.67
N ASN A 233 28.27 -0.84 -4.45
CA ASN A 233 29.65 -0.39 -4.61
C ASN A 233 30.29 -0.05 -3.25
N SER A 234 29.59 0.75 -2.42
CA SER A 234 30.09 1.13 -1.11
C SER A 234 30.31 -0.09 -0.18
N ILE A 235 29.40 -1.04 -0.20
CA ILE A 235 29.52 -2.26 0.60
C ILE A 235 30.63 -3.17 0.07
N PHE A 236 30.74 -3.38 -1.25
CA PHE A 236 31.78 -4.23 -1.82
C PHE A 236 33.19 -3.66 -1.58
N ILE A 237 33.36 -2.33 -1.53
CA ILE A 237 34.64 -1.72 -1.14
C ILE A 237 35.03 -2.14 0.29
N GLY A 238 34.05 -2.25 1.22
CA GLY A 238 34.29 -2.67 2.60
C GLY A 238 34.53 -4.17 2.78
N ILE A 239 34.22 -5.00 1.81
CA ILE A 239 34.50 -6.45 1.86
C ILE A 239 35.99 -6.69 1.56
N ASN A 240 36.69 -7.43 2.48
CA ASN A 240 38.09 -7.71 2.32
C ASN A 240 38.33 -8.58 1.07
N LYS A 241 39.21 -8.09 0.17
CA LYS A 241 39.58 -8.79 -1.07
C LYS A 241 40.26 -10.14 -0.85
N GLU A 242 40.93 -10.31 0.29
CA GLU A 242 41.58 -11.57 0.66
C GLU A 242 40.63 -12.74 0.67
N LEU A 243 39.34 -12.51 1.01
CA LEU A 243 38.30 -13.57 0.97
C LEU A 243 38.02 -14.02 -0.46
N GLU A 244 38.04 -13.11 -1.42
CA GLU A 244 37.88 -13.43 -2.85
C GLU A 244 39.13 -14.15 -3.41
N GLU A 245 40.31 -13.67 -3.07
CA GLU A 245 41.58 -14.28 -3.45
C GLU A 245 41.76 -15.67 -2.88
N ALA A 246 41.40 -15.87 -1.59
CA ALA A 246 41.44 -17.20 -0.96
C ALA A 246 40.51 -18.16 -1.68
N SER A 247 39.30 -17.74 -2.07
CA SER A 247 38.36 -18.62 -2.78
C SER A 247 38.93 -19.07 -4.16
N MET A 248 39.66 -18.17 -4.83
CA MET A 248 40.29 -18.48 -6.11
C MET A 248 41.46 -19.44 -5.94
N ILE A 249 42.23 -19.34 -4.85
CA ILE A 249 43.27 -20.31 -4.52
C ILE A 249 42.68 -21.71 -4.32
N PHE A 250 41.47 -21.81 -3.74
CA PHE A 250 40.74 -23.09 -3.62
C PHE A 250 40.00 -23.51 -4.89
N GLY A 251 40.29 -22.90 -6.03
CA GLY A 251 39.82 -23.31 -7.36
C GLY A 251 38.50 -22.72 -7.80
N ALA A 252 37.95 -21.74 -7.10
CA ALA A 252 36.76 -21.02 -7.55
C ALA A 252 37.13 -20.06 -8.68
N ASN A 253 36.30 -19.98 -9.72
CA ASN A 253 36.44 -18.95 -10.75
C ASN A 253 35.76 -17.64 -10.24
N SER A 254 36.00 -16.51 -10.94
CA SER A 254 35.49 -15.18 -10.56
C SER A 254 33.97 -15.14 -10.41
N VAL A 255 33.20 -15.86 -11.23
CA VAL A 255 31.75 -15.93 -11.13
C VAL A 255 31.32 -16.70 -9.87
N GLN A 256 32.00 -17.80 -9.59
CA GLN A 256 31.74 -18.58 -8.37
C GLN A 256 32.12 -17.81 -7.10
N THR A 257 33.25 -17.10 -7.12
CA THR A 257 33.66 -16.20 -6.02
C THR A 257 32.61 -15.12 -5.79
N PHE A 258 32.19 -14.42 -6.85
CA PHE A 258 31.14 -13.42 -6.74
C PHE A 258 29.86 -14.01 -6.16
N ALA A 259 29.33 -15.11 -6.73
CA ALA A 259 28.04 -15.65 -6.36
C ALA A 259 28.02 -16.33 -4.97
N LYS A 260 29.14 -16.96 -4.57
CA LYS A 260 29.21 -17.77 -3.31
C LYS A 260 29.84 -17.05 -2.13
N ILE A 261 30.66 -16.02 -2.38
CA ILE A 261 31.38 -15.29 -1.33
C ILE A 261 30.93 -13.83 -1.27
N THR A 262 31.17 -13.07 -2.35
CA THR A 262 31.00 -11.62 -2.33
C THR A 262 29.53 -11.20 -2.24
N LEU A 263 28.65 -11.82 -3.03
CA LEU A 263 27.23 -11.49 -3.08
C LEU A 263 26.49 -11.81 -1.76
N PRO A 264 26.70 -12.97 -1.10
CA PRO A 264 26.13 -13.24 0.21
C PRO A 264 26.57 -12.24 1.31
N LEU A 265 27.83 -11.82 1.29
CA LEU A 265 28.34 -10.81 2.22
C LEU A 265 27.70 -9.42 1.99
N ALA A 266 27.29 -9.12 0.76
CA ALA A 266 26.57 -7.90 0.41
C ALA A 266 25.06 -8.00 0.62
N PHE A 267 24.53 -9.11 1.14
CA PHE A 267 23.10 -9.33 1.30
C PHE A 267 22.37 -8.21 2.07
N PRO A 268 22.92 -7.62 3.14
CA PRO A 268 22.30 -6.48 3.81
C PRO A 268 22.07 -5.27 2.89
N ALA A 269 23.04 -4.97 2.01
CA ALA A 269 22.92 -3.88 1.04
C ALA A 269 21.86 -4.19 -0.04
N LEU A 270 21.80 -5.45 -0.49
CA LEU A 270 20.79 -5.93 -1.43
C LEU A 270 19.39 -5.87 -0.80
N ALA A 271 19.27 -6.21 0.47
CA ALA A 271 18.01 -6.10 1.21
C ALA A 271 17.51 -4.64 1.26
N ALA A 272 18.38 -3.69 1.59
CA ALA A 272 18.04 -2.27 1.58
C ALA A 272 17.63 -1.80 0.17
N SER A 273 18.38 -2.16 -0.87
CA SER A 273 18.07 -1.81 -2.25
C SER A 273 16.76 -2.45 -2.73
N SER A 274 16.46 -3.69 -2.31
CA SER A 274 15.20 -4.35 -2.65
C SER A 274 14.00 -3.63 -2.07
N MET A 275 14.12 -3.07 -0.86
CA MET A 275 13.05 -2.29 -0.23
C MET A 275 12.76 -1.01 -1.03
N TYR A 276 13.78 -0.29 -1.48
CA TYR A 276 13.59 0.88 -2.32
C TYR A 276 12.95 0.53 -3.66
N SER A 277 13.43 -0.54 -4.31
CA SER A 277 12.88 -1.01 -5.58
C SER A 277 11.41 -1.44 -5.44
N PHE A 278 11.08 -2.13 -4.35
CA PHE A 278 9.71 -2.51 -4.03
C PHE A 278 8.82 -1.27 -3.86
N LEU A 279 9.20 -0.34 -2.98
CA LEU A 279 8.40 0.84 -2.67
C LEU A 279 8.19 1.75 -3.90
N THR A 280 9.20 1.88 -4.76
CA THR A 280 9.09 2.65 -6.02
C THR A 280 8.01 2.04 -6.93
N ALA A 281 8.02 0.73 -7.14
CA ALA A 281 7.08 0.06 -8.01
C ALA A 281 5.69 -0.10 -7.38
N TRP A 282 5.63 -0.26 -6.06
CA TRP A 282 4.38 -0.50 -5.32
C TRP A 282 3.52 0.74 -5.16
N ASN A 283 4.16 1.89 -4.87
CA ASN A 283 3.44 3.11 -4.51
C ASN A 283 3.16 4.04 -5.70
N ASP A 284 3.85 3.85 -6.85
CA ASP A 284 3.69 4.77 -7.96
C ASP A 284 2.32 4.62 -8.63
N THR A 285 1.68 5.76 -8.85
CA THR A 285 0.37 5.86 -9.48
C THR A 285 0.44 6.57 -10.82
N ILE A 286 1.24 7.65 -10.90
CA ILE A 286 1.21 8.55 -12.05
C ILE A 286 1.89 7.92 -13.25
N SER A 287 3.03 7.27 -13.06
CA SER A 287 3.70 6.58 -14.17
C SER A 287 2.89 5.37 -14.64
N ALA A 288 2.22 4.66 -13.70
CA ALA A 288 1.29 3.59 -14.06
C ALA A 288 0.10 4.14 -14.88
N LEU A 289 -0.42 5.32 -14.56
CA LEU A 289 -1.49 5.97 -15.32
C LEU A 289 -1.05 6.27 -16.77
N ILE A 290 0.22 6.66 -16.97
CA ILE A 290 0.78 6.99 -18.29
C ILE A 290 1.05 5.71 -19.11
N LEU A 291 1.56 4.65 -18.48
CA LEU A 291 2.10 3.48 -19.18
C LEU A 291 1.14 2.29 -19.25
N THR A 292 0.02 2.31 -18.54
CA THR A 292 -0.88 1.14 -18.48
C THR A 292 -2.34 1.49 -18.72
N ASN A 293 -3.01 0.63 -19.49
CA ASN A 293 -4.45 0.67 -19.69
C ASN A 293 -5.14 -0.57 -19.12
N LYS A 294 -4.70 -1.77 -19.54
CA LYS A 294 -5.23 -3.08 -19.11
C LYS A 294 -4.48 -3.63 -17.90
N ASN A 295 -3.14 -3.47 -17.87
CA ASN A 295 -2.27 -3.99 -16.81
C ASN A 295 -2.06 -2.99 -15.67
N GLN A 296 -3.15 -2.39 -15.18
CA GLN A 296 -3.12 -1.39 -14.13
C GLN A 296 -2.56 -1.95 -12.82
N THR A 297 -1.90 -1.08 -12.04
CA THR A 297 -1.44 -1.39 -10.68
C THR A 297 -2.54 -1.11 -9.65
N LEU A 298 -2.42 -1.69 -8.46
CA LEU A 298 -3.39 -1.49 -7.38
C LEU A 298 -3.44 -0.02 -6.93
N SER A 299 -2.29 0.66 -6.83
CA SER A 299 -2.21 2.09 -6.52
C SER A 299 -3.03 2.95 -7.49
N LEU A 300 -2.93 2.66 -8.80
CA LEU A 300 -3.70 3.34 -9.83
C LEU A 300 -5.20 3.06 -9.72
N VAL A 301 -5.58 1.81 -9.46
CA VAL A 301 -7.00 1.42 -9.32
C VAL A 301 -7.62 2.04 -8.07
N VAL A 302 -6.91 2.08 -6.95
CA VAL A 302 -7.33 2.78 -5.73
C VAL A 302 -7.51 4.28 -5.99
N TYR A 303 -6.56 4.91 -6.67
CA TYR A 303 -6.67 6.32 -7.06
C TYR A 303 -7.91 6.61 -7.91
N LYS A 304 -8.19 5.77 -8.91
CA LYS A 304 -9.39 5.91 -9.75
C LYS A 304 -10.69 5.72 -8.98
N ALA A 305 -10.70 4.85 -7.96
CA ALA A 305 -11.88 4.58 -7.16
C ALA A 305 -12.39 5.83 -6.41
N ILE A 306 -11.51 6.77 -6.06
CA ILE A 306 -11.90 8.03 -5.38
C ILE A 306 -12.86 8.87 -6.23
N GLY A 307 -12.70 8.86 -7.55
CA GLY A 307 -13.46 9.71 -8.47
C GLY A 307 -14.75 9.09 -9.02
N THR A 308 -15.08 7.84 -8.70
CA THR A 308 -16.13 7.11 -9.42
C THR A 308 -17.52 7.18 -8.80
N THR A 309 -17.66 7.40 -7.50
CA THR A 309 -18.97 7.48 -6.79
C THR A 309 -18.88 8.32 -5.52
N SER A 310 -20.04 8.81 -5.03
CA SER A 310 -20.13 9.46 -3.70
C SER A 310 -19.67 8.55 -2.54
N SER A 311 -19.80 7.23 -2.68
CA SER A 311 -19.27 6.22 -1.75
C SER A 311 -17.84 5.77 -2.08
N GLY A 312 -17.20 6.36 -3.10
CA GLY A 312 -15.87 5.97 -3.58
C GLY A 312 -14.77 6.12 -2.53
N ILE A 313 -14.92 7.06 -1.59
CA ILE A 313 -13.94 7.31 -0.53
C ILE A 313 -13.79 6.10 0.40
N GLN A 314 -14.88 5.41 0.76
CA GLN A 314 -14.85 4.24 1.64
C GLN A 314 -14.16 3.05 0.95
N TYR A 315 -14.46 2.83 -0.32
CA TYR A 315 -13.84 1.76 -1.12
C TYR A 315 -12.38 2.07 -1.40
N ALA A 316 -12.04 3.33 -1.69
CA ALA A 316 -10.66 3.77 -1.83
C ALA A 316 -9.86 3.63 -0.52
N ALA A 317 -10.48 3.95 0.63
CA ALA A 317 -9.88 3.73 1.94
C ALA A 317 -9.64 2.23 2.22
N ALA A 318 -10.61 1.36 1.90
CA ALA A 318 -10.44 -0.09 1.99
C ALA A 318 -9.32 -0.58 1.07
N GLY A 319 -9.27 -0.13 -0.19
CA GLY A 319 -8.20 -0.42 -1.13
C GLY A 319 -6.84 0.09 -0.68
N SER A 320 -6.78 1.25 -0.01
CA SER A 320 -5.55 1.80 0.57
C SER A 320 -5.02 0.94 1.73
N ILE A 321 -5.89 0.37 2.56
CA ILE A 321 -5.47 -0.60 3.59
C ILE A 321 -4.91 -1.87 2.92
N VAL A 322 -5.53 -2.35 1.84
CA VAL A 322 -4.99 -3.48 1.06
C VAL A 322 -3.61 -3.15 0.51
N LEU A 323 -3.34 -1.91 0.07
CA LEU A 323 -2.01 -1.47 -0.35
C LEU A 323 -0.98 -1.47 0.81
N ILE A 324 -1.38 -1.09 2.01
CA ILE A 324 -0.47 -1.02 3.16
C ILE A 324 0.02 -2.41 3.58
N LEU A 325 -0.83 -3.43 3.55
CA LEU A 325 -0.52 -4.76 4.08
C LEU A 325 0.73 -5.42 3.43
N PRO A 326 0.86 -5.54 2.10
CA PRO A 326 2.05 -6.13 1.50
C PRO A 326 3.31 -5.30 1.74
N ALA A 327 3.20 -3.96 1.79
CA ALA A 327 4.32 -3.09 2.10
C ALA A 327 4.82 -3.30 3.54
N LEU A 328 3.91 -3.45 4.51
CA LEU A 328 4.27 -3.79 5.89
C LEU A 328 4.92 -5.17 5.97
N VAL A 329 4.32 -6.20 5.35
CA VAL A 329 4.89 -7.56 5.34
C VAL A 329 6.30 -7.55 4.76
N PHE A 330 6.49 -6.89 3.61
CA PHE A 330 7.80 -6.77 2.98
C PHE A 330 8.81 -6.06 3.89
N THR A 331 8.41 -4.94 4.51
CA THR A 331 9.25 -4.19 5.45
C THR A 331 9.64 -5.05 6.66
N PHE A 332 8.71 -5.82 7.23
CA PHE A 332 9.00 -6.72 8.36
C PHE A 332 9.99 -7.84 8.00
N ILE A 333 9.89 -8.38 6.77
CA ILE A 333 10.84 -9.39 6.29
C ILE A 333 12.24 -8.78 6.13
N ILE A 334 12.32 -7.63 5.49
CA ILE A 334 13.60 -7.02 5.11
C ILE A 334 14.32 -6.36 6.30
N ARG A 335 13.61 -5.82 7.28
CA ARG A 335 14.22 -5.11 8.43
C ARG A 335 15.30 -5.92 9.14
N LYS A 336 15.13 -7.25 9.22
CA LYS A 336 16.10 -8.16 9.83
C LYS A 336 17.48 -8.08 9.15
N TYR A 337 17.50 -7.94 7.84
CA TYR A 337 18.73 -7.89 7.05
C TYR A 337 19.33 -6.49 7.03
N ILE A 338 18.50 -5.44 7.04
CA ILE A 338 18.97 -4.04 7.12
C ILE A 338 19.69 -3.79 8.44
N GLY A 339 19.22 -4.35 9.56
CA GLY A 339 19.88 -4.22 10.87
C GLY A 339 21.32 -4.71 10.88
N GLN A 340 21.66 -5.67 10.04
CA GLN A 340 23.03 -6.18 9.90
C GLN A 340 24.01 -5.18 9.24
N MET A 341 23.52 -4.22 8.44
CA MET A 341 24.36 -3.17 7.86
C MET A 341 24.93 -2.21 8.90
N TRP A 342 24.26 -2.01 10.01
CA TRP A 342 24.62 -1.05 11.06
C TRP A 342 25.45 -1.67 12.19
N GLY A 343 26.04 -2.87 11.95
CA GLY A 343 26.98 -3.51 12.87
C GLY A 343 26.40 -3.82 14.24
N GLY A 344 25.26 -4.52 14.28
CA GLY A 344 24.77 -5.11 15.51
C GLY A 344 24.35 -4.13 16.61
N VAL A 345 23.88 -2.94 16.25
CA VAL A 345 23.12 -2.12 17.20
C VAL A 345 21.79 -2.83 17.41
N GLU A 346 21.73 -3.64 18.47
CA GLU A 346 20.48 -4.16 18.99
C GLU A 346 19.55 -2.97 19.33
N LEU A 347 18.43 -2.89 18.63
CA LEU A 347 17.35 -1.95 18.94
C LEU A 347 16.45 -2.56 20.00
#